data_835de8b300d6600b89787813893ebb56
#
_entry.id   835de8b300d6600b89787813893ebb56
#
_cell.length_a   1.000
_cell.length_b   1.000
_cell.length_c   1.000
_cell.angle_alpha   90.00
_cell.angle_beta   90.00
_cell.angle_gamma   90.00
#
_symmetry.space_group_name_H-M   'P 1'
#
loop_
_entity.id
_entity.type
_entity.pdbx_description
1 polymer ?
#
loop_
_entity_poly.entity_id
_entity_poly.type
_entity_poly.pdbx_seq_one_letter_code
_entity_poly.pdbx_strand_id
1 'polypeptide(L)'
;MSTDTLTYEKVWEMFQETDRKFKETERIVKKLSKNIGGLNNSLGGLIETLIAARLWEKFGVYNLSRAYRRVPIYNENNKEISDIDILLSNTEWVMAIEVKREVGKYDIDRHIKRMQWIRDYPPAETKGKKLLGAVAGGEIERDMVDLAHQSGFFVLVLKGESTELISPDDFMPKIW
;
A
#
# COMPACT_ATOMS: atom_id res chain seq x y z
N MET A 1 24.95 -60.27 11.19
CA MET A 1 24.62 -58.95 10.64
C MET A 1 23.85 -59.17 9.35
N SER A 2 22.53 -59.01 9.37
CA SER A 2 21.70 -59.17 8.17
C SER A 2 21.88 -57.92 7.31
N THR A 3 22.56 -58.02 6.20
CA THR A 3 22.61 -56.95 5.17
C THR A 3 21.24 -56.91 4.52
N ASP A 4 20.45 -55.92 4.89
CA ASP A 4 19.15 -55.68 4.28
C ASP A 4 19.39 -55.26 2.82
N THR A 5 19.28 -56.23 1.91
CA THR A 5 19.58 -56.02 0.50
C THR A 5 18.54 -55.10 -0.12
N LEU A 6 18.96 -53.96 -0.66
CA LEU A 6 18.09 -52.99 -1.32
C LEU A 6 17.54 -53.68 -2.59
N THR A 7 16.24 -54.03 -2.57
CA THR A 7 15.57 -54.59 -3.74
C THR A 7 14.97 -53.49 -4.59
N TYR A 8 14.71 -53.75 -5.89
CA TYR A 8 14.06 -52.80 -6.79
C TYR A 8 12.69 -52.35 -6.27
N GLU A 9 11.93 -53.28 -5.69
CA GLU A 9 10.61 -52.96 -5.08
C GLU A 9 10.74 -51.98 -3.92
N LYS A 10 11.70 -52.18 -3.01
CA LYS A 10 11.95 -51.25 -1.89
C LYS A 10 12.33 -49.84 -2.38
N VAL A 11 13.18 -49.76 -3.41
CA VAL A 11 13.56 -48.49 -4.01
C VAL A 11 12.33 -47.79 -4.61
N TRP A 12 11.47 -48.55 -5.32
CA TRP A 12 10.26 -48.04 -5.92
C TRP A 12 9.26 -47.53 -4.87
N GLU A 13 9.05 -48.25 -3.77
CA GLU A 13 8.23 -47.82 -2.64
C GLU A 13 8.76 -46.51 -2.02
N MET A 14 10.06 -46.39 -1.84
CA MET A 14 10.70 -45.18 -1.33
C MET A 14 10.47 -43.98 -2.28
N PHE A 15 10.52 -44.21 -3.60
CA PHE A 15 10.19 -43.15 -4.58
C PHE A 15 8.71 -42.70 -4.49
N GLN A 16 7.79 -43.67 -4.37
CA GLN A 16 6.37 -43.33 -4.23
C GLN A 16 6.09 -42.62 -2.91
N GLU A 17 6.72 -43.02 -1.82
CA GLU A 17 6.59 -42.34 -0.53
C GLU A 17 7.15 -40.91 -0.59
N THR A 18 8.30 -40.75 -1.24
CA THR A 18 8.93 -39.43 -1.44
C THR A 18 8.07 -38.54 -2.30
N ASP A 19 7.50 -39.04 -3.41
CA ASP A 19 6.57 -38.27 -4.26
C ASP A 19 5.32 -37.85 -3.50
N ARG A 20 4.77 -38.74 -2.67
CA ARG A 20 3.62 -38.39 -1.81
C ARG A 20 3.97 -37.29 -0.81
N LYS A 21 5.12 -37.38 -0.12
CA LYS A 21 5.60 -36.37 0.82
C LYS A 21 5.87 -35.03 0.11
N PHE A 22 6.40 -35.10 -1.11
CA PHE A 22 6.64 -33.91 -1.92
C PHE A 22 5.34 -33.18 -2.24
N LYS A 23 4.31 -33.90 -2.73
CA LYS A 23 2.97 -33.36 -3.02
C LYS A 23 2.29 -32.79 -1.77
N GLU A 24 2.47 -33.43 -0.61
CA GLU A 24 1.93 -32.92 0.65
C GLU A 24 2.63 -31.60 1.06
N THR A 25 3.96 -31.56 0.94
CA THR A 25 4.76 -30.36 1.19
C THR A 25 4.35 -29.20 0.28
N GLU A 26 4.14 -29.45 -1.01
CA GLU A 26 3.65 -28.44 -1.95
C GLU A 26 2.27 -27.88 -1.52
N ARG A 27 1.36 -28.73 -1.07
CA ARG A 27 0.06 -28.29 -0.55
C ARG A 27 0.19 -27.41 0.69
N ILE A 28 1.08 -27.79 1.62
CA ILE A 28 1.35 -27.03 2.85
C ILE A 28 1.95 -25.66 2.49
N VAL A 29 2.95 -25.62 1.61
CA VAL A 29 3.59 -24.38 1.15
C VAL A 29 2.57 -23.46 0.47
N LYS A 30 1.71 -23.99 -0.39
CA LYS A 30 0.65 -23.22 -1.06
C LYS A 30 -0.36 -22.65 -0.05
N LYS A 31 -0.75 -23.45 0.96
CA LYS A 31 -1.65 -22.98 2.03
C LYS A 31 -1.00 -21.89 2.88
N LEU A 32 0.28 -22.07 3.23
CA LEU A 32 1.05 -21.10 4.00
C LEU A 32 1.20 -19.78 3.24
N SER A 33 1.54 -19.82 1.95
CA SER A 33 1.63 -18.63 1.09
C SER A 33 0.31 -17.86 1.03
N LYS A 34 -0.83 -18.58 0.93
CA LYS A 34 -2.16 -17.94 0.96
C LYS A 34 -2.44 -17.28 2.30
N ASN A 35 -2.09 -17.92 3.42
CA ASN A 35 -2.29 -17.37 4.76
C ASN A 35 -1.42 -16.12 4.99
N ILE A 36 -0.16 -16.15 4.55
CA ILE A 36 0.74 -14.99 4.60
C ILE A 36 0.18 -13.82 3.78
N GLY A 37 -0.34 -14.09 2.58
CA GLY A 37 -1.01 -13.07 1.75
C GLY A 37 -2.22 -12.46 2.47
N GLY A 38 -3.03 -13.27 3.14
CA GLY A 38 -4.16 -12.79 3.95
C GLY A 38 -3.74 -11.92 5.14
N LEU A 39 -2.66 -12.30 5.83
CA LEU A 39 -2.09 -11.52 6.93
C LEU A 39 -1.55 -10.16 6.44
N ASN A 40 -0.84 -10.14 5.32
CA ASN A 40 -0.32 -8.90 4.74
C ASN A 40 -1.44 -7.93 4.37
N ASN A 41 -2.54 -8.42 3.78
CA ASN A 41 -3.70 -7.60 3.46
C ASN A 41 -4.38 -7.04 4.72
N SER A 42 -4.51 -7.86 5.77
CA SER A 42 -5.09 -7.43 7.04
C SER A 42 -4.23 -6.38 7.73
N LEU A 43 -2.91 -6.56 7.71
CA LEU A 43 -1.96 -5.59 8.25
C LEU A 43 -2.00 -4.26 7.47
N GLY A 44 -2.06 -4.31 6.15
CA GLY A 44 -2.24 -3.12 5.30
C GLY A 44 -3.51 -2.35 5.68
N GLY A 45 -4.65 -3.03 5.81
CA GLY A 45 -5.91 -2.40 6.23
C GLY A 45 -5.87 -1.81 7.64
N LEU A 46 -5.14 -2.42 8.57
CA LEU A 46 -4.91 -1.87 9.90
C LEU A 46 -4.10 -0.57 9.84
N ILE A 47 -2.98 -0.55 9.10
CA ILE A 47 -2.13 0.63 8.91
C ILE A 47 -2.94 1.78 8.28
N GLU A 48 -3.71 1.51 7.21
CA GLU A 48 -4.62 2.50 6.63
C GLU A 48 -5.59 3.07 7.67
N THR A 49 -6.11 2.22 8.57
CA THR A 49 -7.06 2.64 9.61
C THR A 49 -6.40 3.53 10.66
N LEU A 50 -5.21 3.15 11.11
CA LEU A 50 -4.44 3.92 12.09
C LEU A 50 -4.01 5.27 11.51
N ILE A 51 -3.53 5.29 10.26
CA ILE A 51 -3.15 6.53 9.57
C ILE A 51 -4.37 7.43 9.34
N ALA A 52 -5.51 6.89 8.94
CA ALA A 52 -6.72 7.65 8.71
C ALA A 52 -7.28 8.29 9.99
N ALA A 53 -6.96 7.72 11.17
CA ALA A 53 -7.43 8.25 12.43
C ALA A 53 -6.89 9.67 12.67
N ARG A 54 -7.82 10.65 12.78
CA ARG A 54 -7.50 12.05 13.05
C ARG A 54 -6.51 12.71 12.06
N LEU A 55 -6.40 12.16 10.85
CA LEU A 55 -5.45 12.62 9.83
C LEU A 55 -5.69 14.07 9.41
N TRP A 56 -6.96 14.53 9.37
CA TRP A 56 -7.32 15.92 9.04
C TRP A 56 -6.71 16.96 10.02
N GLU A 57 -6.41 16.57 11.26
CA GLU A 57 -5.79 17.45 12.25
C GLU A 57 -4.35 17.83 11.86
N LYS A 58 -3.67 16.97 11.11
CA LYS A 58 -2.30 17.22 10.64
C LYS A 58 -2.20 18.25 9.52
N PHE A 59 -3.33 18.51 8.85
CA PHE A 59 -3.41 19.43 7.72
C PHE A 59 -4.34 20.63 8.01
N GLY A 60 -4.31 21.14 9.24
CA GLY A 60 -5.15 22.25 9.69
C GLY A 60 -5.09 23.49 8.80
N VAL A 61 -3.93 23.81 8.22
CA VAL A 61 -3.74 24.94 7.28
C VAL A 61 -4.64 24.81 6.05
N TYR A 62 -4.91 23.58 5.58
CA TYR A 62 -5.77 23.33 4.42
C TYR A 62 -7.24 23.12 4.80
N ASN A 63 -7.57 23.06 6.09
CA ASN A 63 -8.93 22.88 6.62
C ASN A 63 -9.72 21.74 5.95
N LEU A 64 -9.05 20.59 5.74
CA LEU A 64 -9.63 19.41 5.11
C LEU A 64 -10.62 18.74 6.08
N SER A 65 -11.91 18.78 5.79
CA SER A 65 -12.99 18.41 6.73
C SER A 65 -13.70 17.10 6.39
N ARG A 66 -13.43 16.54 5.21
CA ARG A 66 -14.05 15.29 4.74
C ARG A 66 -12.99 14.27 4.41
N ALA A 67 -13.23 13.03 4.81
CA ALA A 67 -12.33 11.90 4.52
C ALA A 67 -13.11 10.79 3.81
N TYR A 68 -12.52 10.28 2.73
CA TYR A 68 -13.01 9.14 1.97
C TYR A 68 -11.92 8.08 1.93
N ARG A 69 -12.30 6.83 1.83
CA ARG A 69 -11.35 5.71 1.72
C ARG A 69 -11.64 4.91 0.45
N ARG A 70 -10.57 4.43 -0.19
CA ARG A 70 -10.64 3.59 -1.39
C ARG A 70 -11.52 4.20 -2.47
N VAL A 71 -11.18 5.43 -2.86
CA VAL A 71 -11.90 6.14 -3.93
C VAL A 71 -11.39 5.63 -5.28
N PRO A 72 -12.23 4.96 -6.08
CA PRO A 72 -11.80 4.42 -7.36
C PRO A 72 -11.63 5.52 -8.41
N ILE A 73 -10.69 5.30 -9.33
CA ILE A 73 -10.46 6.13 -10.51
C ILE A 73 -10.84 5.30 -11.74
N TYR A 74 -11.82 5.79 -12.49
CA TYR A 74 -12.30 5.14 -13.72
C TYR A 74 -11.82 5.91 -14.93
N ASN A 75 -11.36 5.20 -15.97
CA ASN A 75 -11.03 5.81 -17.25
C ASN A 75 -12.30 6.08 -18.09
N GLU A 76 -12.13 6.63 -19.28
CA GLU A 76 -13.21 6.94 -20.25
C GLU A 76 -14.07 5.73 -20.66
N ASN A 77 -13.51 4.51 -20.57
CA ASN A 77 -14.22 3.26 -20.84
C ASN A 77 -14.94 2.69 -19.60
N ASN A 78 -15.08 3.48 -18.54
CA ASN A 78 -15.65 3.09 -17.25
C ASN A 78 -14.96 1.85 -16.63
N LYS A 79 -13.65 1.70 -16.89
CA LYS A 79 -12.79 0.67 -16.29
C LYS A 79 -12.02 1.29 -15.14
N GLU A 80 -12.07 0.65 -13.98
CA GLU A 80 -11.22 1.02 -12.85
C GLU A 80 -9.74 0.82 -13.20
N ILE A 81 -8.96 1.89 -13.11
CA ILE A 81 -7.53 1.90 -13.43
C ILE A 81 -6.64 2.03 -12.20
N SER A 82 -7.18 2.58 -11.11
CA SER A 82 -6.52 2.73 -9.82
C SER A 82 -7.56 3.08 -8.75
N ASP A 83 -7.12 3.13 -7.50
CA ASP A 83 -7.87 3.65 -6.36
C ASP A 83 -6.98 4.58 -5.53
N ILE A 84 -7.60 5.43 -4.71
CA ILE A 84 -6.95 6.31 -3.76
C ILE A 84 -7.19 5.75 -2.37
N ASP A 85 -6.14 5.40 -1.63
CA ASP A 85 -6.29 4.76 -0.31
C ASP A 85 -7.05 5.67 0.66
N ILE A 86 -6.63 6.94 0.78
CA ILE A 86 -7.31 7.97 1.57
C ILE A 86 -7.38 9.26 0.76
N LEU A 87 -8.57 9.85 0.70
CA LEU A 87 -8.82 11.15 0.09
C LEU A 87 -9.38 12.10 1.14
N LEU A 88 -8.67 13.18 1.44
CA LEU A 88 -9.16 14.28 2.26
C LEU A 88 -9.64 15.40 1.36
N SER A 89 -10.73 16.08 1.73
CA SER A 89 -11.22 17.21 0.93
C SER A 89 -11.98 18.26 1.73
N ASN A 90 -12.04 19.46 1.16
CA ASN A 90 -13.00 20.50 1.50
C ASN A 90 -13.60 21.10 0.21
N THR A 91 -14.03 22.34 0.22
CA THR A 91 -14.59 23.02 -0.97
C THR A 91 -13.53 23.44 -1.98
N GLU A 92 -12.30 23.71 -1.56
CA GLU A 92 -11.21 24.26 -2.40
C GLU A 92 -10.08 23.23 -2.65
N TRP A 93 -9.76 22.41 -1.64
CA TRP A 93 -8.62 21.51 -1.64
C TRP A 93 -9.04 20.05 -1.59
N VAL A 94 -8.23 19.24 -2.21
CA VAL A 94 -8.28 17.78 -2.08
C VAL A 94 -6.87 17.24 -1.95
N MET A 95 -6.68 16.25 -1.09
CA MET A 95 -5.40 15.59 -0.87
C MET A 95 -5.56 14.08 -1.07
N ALA A 96 -4.83 13.53 -2.03
CA ALA A 96 -4.75 12.09 -2.27
C ALA A 96 -3.55 11.52 -1.51
N ILE A 97 -3.77 10.49 -0.71
CA ILE A 97 -2.76 9.90 0.17
C ILE A 97 -2.62 8.42 -0.18
N GLU A 98 -1.39 8.03 -0.52
CA GLU A 98 -0.97 6.63 -0.67
C GLU A 98 -0.52 6.09 0.67
N VAL A 99 -1.01 4.91 1.05
CA VAL A 99 -0.67 4.26 2.32
C VAL A 99 0.04 2.94 2.05
N LYS A 100 1.20 2.74 2.67
CA LYS A 100 1.96 1.49 2.59
C LYS A 100 2.46 1.08 3.97
N ARG A 101 2.69 -0.22 4.16
CA ARG A 101 3.40 -0.71 5.33
C ARG A 101 4.83 -0.16 5.37
N GLU A 102 5.50 -0.20 4.24
CA GLU A 102 6.84 0.30 3.99
C GLU A 102 6.80 1.03 2.64
N VAL A 103 7.18 2.29 2.62
CA VAL A 103 7.15 3.13 1.41
C VAL A 103 8.46 2.98 0.66
N GLY A 104 8.38 2.46 -0.56
CA GLY A 104 9.51 2.34 -1.47
C GLY A 104 9.42 3.31 -2.65
N LYS A 105 10.52 3.39 -3.42
CA LYS A 105 10.59 4.21 -4.65
C LYS A 105 9.44 3.91 -5.61
N TYR A 106 9.12 2.62 -5.79
CA TYR A 106 8.03 2.19 -6.68
C TYR A 106 6.68 2.77 -6.28
N ASP A 107 6.41 2.88 -4.97
CA ASP A 107 5.15 3.42 -4.46
C ASP A 107 5.05 4.92 -4.74
N ILE A 108 6.15 5.66 -4.58
CA ILE A 108 6.24 7.10 -4.90
C ILE A 108 6.01 7.31 -6.41
N ASP A 109 6.72 6.57 -7.27
CA ASP A 109 6.59 6.66 -8.73
C ASP A 109 5.15 6.32 -9.18
N ARG A 110 4.54 5.31 -8.54
CA ARG A 110 3.15 4.93 -8.81
C ARG A 110 2.17 6.00 -8.34
N HIS A 111 2.43 6.63 -7.20
CA HIS A 111 1.58 7.71 -6.70
C HIS A 111 1.65 8.95 -7.59
N ILE A 112 2.83 9.29 -8.15
CA ILE A 112 2.97 10.33 -9.16
C ILE A 112 2.04 10.08 -10.36
N LYS A 113 2.02 8.84 -10.89
CA LYS A 113 1.12 8.44 -11.98
C LYS A 113 -0.34 8.55 -11.56
N ARG A 114 -0.67 8.15 -10.33
CA ARG A 114 -2.05 8.25 -9.80
C ARG A 114 -2.50 9.71 -9.73
N MET A 115 -1.64 10.64 -9.30
CA MET A 115 -1.95 12.08 -9.30
C MET A 115 -2.31 12.57 -10.70
N GLN A 116 -1.61 12.10 -11.74
CA GLN A 116 -1.95 12.40 -13.13
C GLN A 116 -3.31 11.82 -13.51
N TRP A 117 -3.59 10.54 -13.18
CA TRP A 117 -4.88 9.93 -13.46
C TRP A 117 -6.05 10.64 -12.76
N ILE A 118 -5.86 11.15 -11.54
CA ILE A 118 -6.88 11.95 -10.85
C ILE A 118 -7.18 13.24 -11.65
N ARG A 119 -6.21 13.80 -12.35
CA ARG A 119 -6.43 14.97 -13.23
C ARG A 119 -7.11 14.61 -14.55
N ASP A 120 -6.67 13.52 -15.16
CA ASP A 120 -7.20 13.08 -16.45
C ASP A 120 -8.62 12.52 -16.31
N TYR A 121 -8.91 11.83 -15.20
CA TYR A 121 -10.17 11.15 -14.91
C TYR A 121 -10.65 11.49 -13.48
N PRO A 122 -11.05 12.73 -13.22
CA PRO A 122 -11.31 13.19 -11.86
C PRO A 122 -12.52 12.52 -11.21
N PRO A 123 -12.35 11.80 -10.08
CA PRO A 123 -13.46 11.40 -9.22
C PRO A 123 -14.31 12.61 -8.82
N ALA A 124 -15.58 12.40 -8.50
CA ALA A 124 -16.53 13.47 -8.20
C ALA A 124 -16.02 14.41 -7.08
N GLU A 125 -15.37 13.83 -6.07
CA GLU A 125 -14.84 14.53 -4.90
C GLU A 125 -13.67 15.48 -5.23
N THR A 126 -13.00 15.27 -6.39
CA THR A 126 -11.78 16.01 -6.78
C THR A 126 -12.03 17.08 -7.82
N LYS A 127 -13.20 17.08 -8.46
CA LYS A 127 -13.53 18.01 -9.55
C LYS A 127 -13.43 19.47 -9.13
N GLY A 128 -12.64 20.25 -9.90
CA GLY A 128 -12.52 21.69 -9.71
C GLY A 128 -11.71 22.13 -8.50
N LYS A 129 -11.07 21.20 -7.78
CA LYS A 129 -10.28 21.50 -6.57
C LYS A 129 -8.79 21.45 -6.86
N LYS A 130 -8.02 22.17 -6.02
CA LYS A 130 -6.57 22.08 -6.00
C LYS A 130 -6.15 20.74 -5.39
N LEU A 131 -5.34 19.97 -6.12
CA LEU A 131 -4.96 18.62 -5.73
C LEU A 131 -3.57 18.61 -5.10
N LEU A 132 -3.50 18.14 -3.87
CA LEU A 132 -2.28 17.84 -3.13
C LEU A 132 -2.05 16.34 -3.04
N GLY A 133 -0.80 15.94 -2.81
CA GLY A 133 -0.44 14.55 -2.60
C GLY A 133 0.32 14.34 -1.30
N ALA A 134 0.14 13.15 -0.74
CA ALA A 134 0.91 12.69 0.41
C ALA A 134 1.23 11.19 0.29
N VAL A 135 2.31 10.76 0.91
CA VAL A 135 2.63 9.36 1.14
C VAL A 135 2.66 9.10 2.64
N ALA A 136 2.14 7.96 3.05
CA ALA A 136 2.04 7.58 4.44
C ALA A 136 2.52 6.14 4.64
N GLY A 137 3.35 5.90 5.64
CA GLY A 137 3.92 4.58 5.90
C GLY A 137 3.93 4.18 7.36
N GLY A 138 3.91 2.85 7.59
CA GLY A 138 4.33 2.30 8.88
C GLY A 138 5.83 2.51 9.08
N GLU A 139 6.60 2.44 7.99
CA GLU A 139 8.04 2.67 7.96
C GLU A 139 8.42 3.37 6.66
N ILE A 140 9.32 4.36 6.72
CA ILE A 140 9.83 5.10 5.55
C ILE A 140 11.29 5.41 5.80
N GLU A 141 12.17 4.94 4.92
CA GLU A 141 13.59 5.25 4.97
C GLU A 141 13.86 6.71 4.57
N ARG A 142 14.97 7.28 5.07
CA ARG A 142 15.28 8.71 4.89
C ARG A 142 15.38 9.13 3.44
N ASP A 143 16.00 8.33 2.58
CA ASP A 143 16.11 8.59 1.15
C ASP A 143 14.75 8.58 0.44
N MET A 144 13.79 7.77 0.93
CA MET A 144 12.41 7.78 0.43
C MET A 144 11.63 9.01 0.93
N VAL A 145 11.90 9.49 2.13
CA VAL A 145 11.37 10.79 2.60
C VAL A 145 11.84 11.92 1.70
N ASP A 146 13.15 11.98 1.43
CA ASP A 146 13.73 13.01 0.57
C ASP A 146 13.17 12.94 -0.86
N LEU A 147 13.02 11.73 -1.42
CA LEU A 147 12.42 11.51 -2.73
C LEU A 147 10.95 11.96 -2.79
N ALA A 148 10.17 11.65 -1.75
CA ALA A 148 8.77 12.06 -1.66
C ALA A 148 8.64 13.60 -1.61
N HIS A 149 9.47 14.28 -0.81
CA HIS A 149 9.50 15.74 -0.76
C HIS A 149 9.92 16.36 -2.10
N GLN A 150 10.95 15.82 -2.77
CA GLN A 150 11.35 16.26 -4.12
C GLN A 150 10.24 16.06 -5.14
N SER A 151 9.40 15.05 -4.96
CA SER A 151 8.23 14.79 -5.79
C SER A 151 7.04 15.70 -5.46
N GLY A 152 7.14 16.52 -4.41
CA GLY A 152 6.10 17.44 -3.96
C GLY A 152 5.03 16.84 -3.06
N PHE A 153 5.31 15.68 -2.43
CA PHE A 153 4.41 15.00 -1.52
C PHE A 153 4.70 15.33 -0.07
N PHE A 154 3.66 15.52 0.73
CA PHE A 154 3.76 15.41 2.18
C PHE A 154 4.12 13.98 2.59
N VAL A 155 4.83 13.85 3.71
CA VAL A 155 5.22 12.55 4.25
C VAL A 155 4.68 12.37 5.66
N LEU A 156 4.01 11.24 5.88
CA LEU A 156 3.42 10.84 7.15
C LEU A 156 3.99 9.50 7.59
N VAL A 157 4.28 9.36 8.87
CA VAL A 157 4.79 8.12 9.45
C VAL A 157 3.92 7.72 10.64
N LEU A 158 3.61 6.43 10.75
CA LEU A 158 2.94 5.87 11.91
C LEU A 158 3.97 5.62 13.01
N LYS A 159 3.79 6.26 14.17
CA LYS A 159 4.59 6.03 15.38
C LYS A 159 3.71 5.55 16.53
N GLY A 160 3.79 4.25 16.82
CA GLY A 160 2.87 3.62 17.75
C GLY A 160 1.42 3.71 17.26
N GLU A 161 0.56 4.38 18.03
CA GLU A 161 -0.85 4.58 17.68
C GLU A 161 -1.14 5.95 17.02
N SER A 162 -0.12 6.78 16.79
CA SER A 162 -0.26 8.12 16.23
C SER A 162 0.42 8.25 14.87
N THR A 163 -0.15 9.09 14.01
CA THR A 163 0.46 9.47 12.74
C THR A 163 1.16 10.81 12.92
N GLU A 164 2.41 10.90 12.51
CA GLU A 164 3.19 12.14 12.50
C GLU A 164 3.40 12.64 11.08
N LEU A 165 3.24 13.93 10.88
CA LEU A 165 3.66 14.63 9.67
C LEU A 165 5.14 14.98 9.84
N ILE A 166 6.01 14.39 9.02
CA ILE A 166 7.46 14.60 9.08
C ILE A 166 7.98 15.57 8.01
N SER A 167 7.08 16.14 7.20
CA SER A 167 7.45 17.23 6.31
C SER A 167 7.75 18.49 7.13
N PRO A 168 8.82 19.25 6.78
CA PRO A 168 9.13 20.50 7.42
C PRO A 168 7.96 21.51 7.37
N ASP A 169 7.90 22.43 8.33
CA ASP A 169 6.81 23.44 8.39
C ASP A 169 6.82 24.37 7.17
N ASP A 170 7.99 24.60 6.56
CA ASP A 170 8.18 25.41 5.35
C ASP A 170 8.08 24.59 4.06
N PHE A 171 7.72 23.32 4.14
CA PHE A 171 7.57 22.47 2.97
C PHE A 171 6.47 22.96 2.04
N MET A 172 6.83 23.21 0.80
CA MET A 172 5.90 23.63 -0.26
C MET A 172 5.50 22.43 -1.13
N PRO A 173 4.29 21.89 -0.95
CA PRO A 173 3.83 20.77 -1.75
C PRO A 173 3.57 21.18 -3.19
N LYS A 174 3.70 20.24 -4.12
CA LYS A 174 3.25 20.43 -5.49
C LYS A 174 1.73 20.46 -5.56
N ILE A 175 1.19 21.45 -6.26
CA ILE A 175 -0.22 21.47 -6.67
C ILE A 175 -0.28 20.79 -8.05
N TRP A 176 -0.97 19.68 -8.09
CA TRP A 176 -1.08 18.82 -9.28
C TRP A 176 -2.20 19.27 -10.20
#